data_d6e59f8ec1c83fa448fb97b4af43ba31
#
_entry.id   d6e59f8ec1c83fa448fb97b4af43ba31
#
_cell.length_a   1.000
_cell.length_b   1.000
_cell.length_c   1.000
_cell.angle_alpha   90.00
_cell.angle_beta   90.00
_cell.angle_gamma   90.00
#
_symmetry.space_group_name_H-M   'P 1'
#
loop_
_entity.id
_entity.type
_entity.pdbx_description
1 polymer ?
#
loop_
_entity_poly.entity_id
_entity_poly.type
_entity_poly.pdbx_seq_one_letter_code
_entity_poly.pdbx_strand_id
1 'polypeptide(L)'
;MARTASFDRDAVVRAAMDAFWTTGYEGAGIADLERATGLRRSSIYNSFGSKRGLFDAAVEQYLDDVIRPRLEPLTAAPVSPDAVIGYLAGLRDAFADPASLAARSGCMLINTAGAPIGEDSAVAASVSAYRDELRAALKRGITARLPHLDPGAADRLADACTGQVVAALALARIDRSSATAAVDTALALIAAA
;
A
#
# COMPACT_ATOMS: atom_id res chain seq x y z
N MET A 1 -34.86 -8.92 22.76
CA MET A 1 -34.09 -9.19 21.51
C MET A 1 -33.41 -7.89 21.10
N ALA A 2 -32.09 -7.80 21.26
CA ALA A 2 -31.33 -6.64 20.81
C ALA A 2 -31.32 -6.63 19.28
N ARG A 3 -31.88 -5.58 18.67
CA ARG A 3 -31.83 -5.33 17.22
C ARG A 3 -30.37 -5.07 16.85
N THR A 4 -29.70 -6.05 16.25
CA THR A 4 -28.38 -5.86 15.64
C THR A 4 -28.55 -4.73 14.62
N ALA A 5 -27.98 -3.57 14.90
CA ALA A 5 -28.00 -2.47 13.94
C ALA A 5 -27.23 -2.96 12.72
N SER A 6 -27.95 -3.18 11.62
CA SER A 6 -27.35 -3.51 10.34
C SER A 6 -26.64 -2.24 9.85
N PHE A 7 -25.32 -2.24 9.92
CA PHE A 7 -24.48 -1.23 9.29
C PHE A 7 -23.76 -1.86 8.09
N ASP A 8 -23.43 -1.05 7.13
CA ASP A 8 -22.59 -1.46 6.02
C ASP A 8 -21.15 -1.67 6.52
N ARG A 9 -20.74 -2.96 6.65
CA ARG A 9 -19.44 -3.35 7.18
C ARG A 9 -18.31 -2.81 6.30
N ASP A 10 -18.47 -2.84 4.97
CA ASP A 10 -17.44 -2.42 4.02
C ASP A 10 -17.25 -0.90 4.08
N ALA A 11 -18.33 -0.13 4.17
CA ALA A 11 -18.25 1.31 4.36
C ALA A 11 -17.55 1.69 5.68
N VAL A 12 -17.81 0.96 6.75
CA VAL A 12 -17.15 1.16 8.07
C VAL A 12 -15.66 0.84 7.98
N VAL A 13 -15.28 -0.27 7.34
CA VAL A 13 -13.88 -0.66 7.20
C VAL A 13 -13.12 0.34 6.33
N ARG A 14 -13.71 0.83 5.23
CA ARG A 14 -13.10 1.89 4.40
C ARG A 14 -12.90 3.20 5.18
N ALA A 15 -13.86 3.60 5.96
CA ALA A 15 -13.72 4.81 6.79
C ALA A 15 -12.63 4.64 7.87
N ALA A 16 -12.51 3.46 8.46
CA ALA A 16 -11.44 3.12 9.38
C ALA A 16 -10.07 3.06 8.68
N MET A 17 -10.01 2.49 7.46
CA MET A 17 -8.81 2.46 6.63
C MET A 17 -8.28 3.87 6.36
N ASP A 18 -9.15 4.81 5.95
CA ASP A 18 -8.76 6.20 5.70
C ASP A 18 -8.21 6.87 6.97
N ALA A 19 -8.84 6.61 8.13
CA ALA A 19 -8.37 7.12 9.41
C ALA A 19 -6.98 6.56 9.77
N PHE A 20 -6.79 5.24 9.69
CA PHE A 20 -5.50 4.61 9.96
C PHE A 20 -4.42 5.00 8.95
N TRP A 21 -4.75 5.14 7.68
CA TRP A 21 -3.80 5.56 6.66
C TRP A 21 -3.30 6.99 6.90
N THR A 22 -4.19 7.87 7.38
CA THR A 22 -3.84 9.28 7.63
C THR A 22 -3.05 9.48 8.91
N THR A 23 -3.44 8.80 10.01
CA THR A 23 -2.91 9.07 11.36
C THR A 23 -2.04 7.95 11.94
N GLY A 24 -1.98 6.79 11.27
CA GLY A 24 -1.33 5.59 11.79
C GLY A 24 -2.17 4.86 12.84
N TYR A 25 -1.74 3.65 13.19
CA TYR A 25 -2.43 2.85 14.20
C TYR A 25 -2.43 3.52 15.57
N GLU A 26 -1.28 3.99 16.04
CA GLU A 26 -1.13 4.62 17.35
C GLU A 26 -1.93 5.92 17.45
N GLY A 27 -1.87 6.76 16.40
CA GLY A 27 -2.52 8.07 16.35
C GLY A 27 -4.03 8.01 16.23
N ALA A 28 -4.59 6.96 15.63
CA ALA A 28 -6.04 6.79 15.50
C ALA A 28 -6.65 6.32 16.82
N GLY A 29 -7.07 7.25 17.68
CA GLY A 29 -7.80 6.94 18.93
C GLY A 29 -9.18 6.34 18.65
N ILE A 30 -9.77 5.65 19.66
CA ILE A 30 -11.13 5.09 19.52
C ILE A 30 -12.15 6.19 19.21
N ALA A 31 -12.03 7.37 19.79
CA ALA A 31 -12.93 8.51 19.51
C ALA A 31 -12.82 8.97 18.04
N ASP A 32 -11.63 8.90 17.44
CA ASP A 32 -11.44 9.24 16.03
C ASP A 32 -12.07 8.20 15.12
N LEU A 33 -11.94 6.92 15.48
CA LEU A 33 -12.56 5.80 14.78
C LEU A 33 -14.10 5.85 14.89
N GLU A 34 -14.66 6.21 16.06
CA GLU A 34 -16.10 6.43 16.21
C GLU A 34 -16.59 7.54 15.28
N ARG A 35 -15.83 8.63 15.20
CA ARG A 35 -16.16 9.78 14.32
C ARG A 35 -16.06 9.41 12.84
N ALA A 36 -15.00 8.69 12.45
CA ALA A 36 -14.78 8.28 11.07
C ALA A 36 -15.83 7.26 10.60
N THR A 37 -16.11 6.25 11.42
CA THR A 37 -16.96 5.11 11.04
C THR A 37 -18.46 5.35 11.32
N GLY A 38 -18.81 6.33 12.14
CA GLY A 38 -20.17 6.54 12.64
C GLY A 38 -20.63 5.48 13.66
N LEU A 39 -19.76 4.54 14.01
CA LEU A 39 -20.05 3.50 15.00
C LEU A 39 -19.68 3.96 16.41
N ARG A 40 -20.46 3.54 17.41
CA ARG A 40 -20.07 3.68 18.81
C ARG A 40 -18.98 2.66 19.17
N ARG A 41 -18.17 2.99 20.17
CA ARG A 41 -17.11 2.11 20.72
C ARG A 41 -17.61 0.67 20.94
N SER A 42 -18.77 0.49 21.56
CA SER A 42 -19.33 -0.84 21.79
C SER A 42 -19.59 -1.62 20.50
N SER A 43 -20.05 -0.94 19.45
CA SER A 43 -20.28 -1.57 18.14
C SER A 43 -18.98 -1.96 17.46
N ILE A 44 -17.92 -1.12 17.55
CA ILE A 44 -16.59 -1.45 17.05
C ILE A 44 -16.07 -2.72 17.75
N TYR A 45 -16.11 -2.77 19.07
CA TYR A 45 -15.63 -3.94 19.81
C TYR A 45 -16.47 -5.20 19.57
N ASN A 46 -17.79 -5.05 19.46
CA ASN A 46 -18.67 -6.19 19.15
C ASN A 46 -18.45 -6.76 17.74
N SER A 47 -18.11 -5.92 16.75
CA SER A 47 -18.00 -6.32 15.34
C SER A 47 -16.58 -6.74 14.93
N PHE A 48 -15.57 -6.17 15.57
CA PHE A 48 -14.15 -6.35 15.22
C PHE A 48 -13.31 -6.91 16.37
N GLY A 49 -13.90 -7.10 17.55
CA GLY A 49 -13.24 -7.60 18.76
C GLY A 49 -12.37 -6.55 19.46
N SER A 50 -11.62 -5.75 18.71
CA SER A 50 -10.68 -4.76 19.23
C SER A 50 -10.39 -3.68 18.18
N LYS A 51 -9.67 -2.61 18.60
CA LYS A 51 -9.07 -1.65 17.66
C LYS A 51 -8.12 -2.35 16.68
N ARG A 52 -7.40 -3.38 17.18
CA ARG A 52 -6.50 -4.18 16.35
C ARG A 52 -7.29 -4.96 15.29
N GLY A 53 -8.37 -5.64 15.64
CA GLY A 53 -9.18 -6.36 14.65
C GLY A 53 -9.81 -5.42 13.59
N LEU A 54 -10.17 -4.18 13.95
CA LEU A 54 -10.58 -3.19 12.97
C LEU A 54 -9.41 -2.74 12.07
N PHE A 55 -8.21 -2.61 12.64
CA PHE A 55 -7.00 -2.31 11.86
C PHE A 55 -6.65 -3.43 10.88
N ASP A 56 -6.70 -4.68 11.32
CA ASP A 56 -6.44 -5.84 10.45
C ASP A 56 -7.42 -5.88 9.27
N ALA A 57 -8.72 -5.63 9.53
CA ALA A 57 -9.71 -5.50 8.46
C ALA A 57 -9.42 -4.31 7.53
N ALA A 58 -8.94 -3.19 8.06
CA ALA A 58 -8.57 -2.02 7.28
C ALA A 58 -7.32 -2.27 6.40
N VAL A 59 -6.36 -3.07 6.87
CA VAL A 59 -5.19 -3.50 6.09
C VAL A 59 -5.61 -4.35 4.89
N GLU A 60 -6.49 -5.34 5.09
CA GLU A 60 -7.03 -6.15 3.98
C GLU A 60 -7.79 -5.29 2.97
N GLN A 61 -8.63 -4.37 3.44
CA GLN A 61 -9.34 -3.44 2.57
C GLN A 61 -8.39 -2.55 1.76
N TYR A 62 -7.28 -2.10 2.38
CA TYR A 62 -6.26 -1.32 1.70
C TYR A 62 -5.55 -2.12 0.60
N LEU A 63 -5.26 -3.39 0.84
CA LEU A 63 -4.70 -4.28 -0.17
C LEU A 63 -5.67 -4.45 -1.35
N ASP A 64 -6.95 -4.65 -1.07
CA ASP A 64 -7.97 -4.89 -2.10
C ASP A 64 -8.35 -3.63 -2.89
N ASP A 65 -8.53 -2.49 -2.23
CA ASP A 65 -9.03 -1.27 -2.87
C ASP A 65 -7.90 -0.41 -3.47
N VAL A 66 -6.67 -0.51 -2.94
CA VAL A 66 -5.58 0.41 -3.31
C VAL A 66 -4.41 -0.30 -3.98
N ILE A 67 -3.93 -1.41 -3.41
CA ILE A 67 -2.70 -2.05 -3.87
C ILE A 67 -2.96 -2.95 -5.07
N ARG A 68 -3.82 -3.96 -4.92
CA ARG A 68 -4.06 -4.97 -5.96
C ARG A 68 -4.55 -4.37 -7.28
N PRO A 69 -5.48 -3.38 -7.31
CA PRO A 69 -5.88 -2.72 -8.55
C PRO A 69 -4.73 -2.00 -9.27
N ARG A 70 -3.77 -1.44 -8.52
CA ARG A 70 -2.59 -0.80 -9.11
C ARG A 70 -1.57 -1.81 -9.66
N LEU A 71 -1.49 -2.99 -9.06
CA LEU A 71 -0.61 -4.08 -9.50
C LEU A 71 -1.24 -4.94 -10.59
N GLU A 72 -2.55 -4.84 -10.82
CA GLU A 72 -3.28 -5.66 -11.79
C GLU A 72 -2.63 -5.69 -13.18
N PRO A 73 -2.20 -4.56 -13.80
CA PRO A 73 -1.53 -4.58 -15.10
C PRO A 73 -0.21 -5.38 -15.11
N LEU A 74 0.46 -5.48 -13.95
CA LEU A 74 1.70 -6.27 -13.78
C LEU A 74 1.43 -7.75 -13.49
N THR A 75 0.19 -8.10 -13.13
CA THR A 75 -0.22 -9.47 -12.79
C THR A 75 -1.13 -10.09 -13.83
N ALA A 76 -1.59 -9.33 -14.81
CA ALA A 76 -2.37 -9.80 -15.97
C ALA A 76 -1.66 -10.92 -16.75
N ALA A 77 -2.39 -11.65 -17.56
CA ALA A 77 -1.86 -12.69 -18.43
C ALA A 77 -2.40 -12.50 -19.86
N PRO A 78 -1.56 -12.13 -20.85
CA PRO A 78 -0.13 -11.80 -20.73
C PRO A 78 0.13 -10.42 -20.09
N VAL A 79 1.29 -10.23 -19.46
CA VAL A 79 1.75 -8.91 -19.00
C VAL A 79 2.21 -8.08 -20.19
N SER A 80 1.69 -6.84 -20.31
CA SER A 80 2.14 -5.91 -21.35
C SER A 80 3.60 -5.46 -21.09
N PRO A 81 4.44 -5.34 -22.13
CA PRO A 81 5.79 -4.77 -21.98
C PRO A 81 5.82 -3.36 -21.40
N ASP A 82 4.74 -2.59 -21.53
CA ASP A 82 4.67 -1.23 -21.00
C ASP A 82 4.07 -1.16 -19.58
N ALA A 83 3.61 -2.27 -19.02
CA ALA A 83 2.92 -2.30 -17.72
C ALA A 83 3.81 -1.77 -16.59
N VAL A 84 5.09 -2.14 -16.53
CA VAL A 84 6.00 -1.69 -15.48
C VAL A 84 6.30 -0.20 -15.57
N ILE A 85 6.44 0.32 -16.78
CA ILE A 85 6.64 1.76 -17.00
C ILE A 85 5.37 2.53 -16.63
N GLY A 86 4.20 2.04 -17.05
CA GLY A 86 2.90 2.64 -16.70
C GLY A 86 2.66 2.66 -15.18
N TYR A 87 2.98 1.58 -14.48
CA TYR A 87 2.88 1.52 -13.01
C TYR A 87 3.77 2.56 -12.32
N LEU A 88 5.06 2.62 -12.70
CA LEU A 88 6.01 3.56 -12.11
C LEU A 88 5.66 5.01 -12.46
N ALA A 89 5.29 5.31 -13.71
CA ALA A 89 4.85 6.63 -14.11
C ALA A 89 3.59 7.07 -13.33
N GLY A 90 2.59 6.21 -13.22
CA GLY A 90 1.39 6.49 -12.43
C GLY A 90 1.68 6.75 -10.96
N LEU A 91 2.64 6.03 -10.37
CA LEU A 91 3.07 6.26 -8.99
C LEU A 91 3.79 7.62 -8.85
N ARG A 92 4.69 7.95 -9.78
CA ARG A 92 5.36 9.25 -9.85
C ARG A 92 4.35 10.40 -9.93
N ASP A 93 3.37 10.28 -10.82
CA ASP A 93 2.34 11.31 -11.03
C ASP A 93 1.47 11.46 -9.77
N ALA A 94 1.15 10.35 -9.09
CA ALA A 94 0.43 10.37 -7.82
C ALA A 94 1.23 11.09 -6.71
N PHE A 95 2.56 10.98 -6.66
CA PHE A 95 3.38 11.72 -5.70
C PHE A 95 3.53 13.20 -6.10
N ALA A 96 3.54 13.52 -7.38
CA ALA A 96 3.60 14.89 -7.86
C ALA A 96 2.30 15.69 -7.57
N ASP A 97 1.15 15.01 -7.51
CA ASP A 97 -0.14 15.64 -7.20
C ASP A 97 -0.34 15.83 -5.68
N PRO A 98 -0.28 17.07 -5.15
CA PRO A 98 -0.47 17.33 -3.72
C PRO A 98 -1.88 17.00 -3.22
N ALA A 99 -2.87 16.84 -4.09
CA ALA A 99 -4.22 16.45 -3.73
C ALA A 99 -4.37 14.94 -3.56
N SER A 100 -3.44 14.15 -4.11
CA SER A 100 -3.49 12.70 -4.00
C SER A 100 -3.29 12.22 -2.57
N LEU A 101 -3.99 11.15 -2.19
CA LEU A 101 -3.82 10.55 -0.86
C LEU A 101 -2.43 9.90 -0.73
N ALA A 102 -1.88 9.36 -1.81
CA ALA A 102 -0.53 8.80 -1.84
C ALA A 102 0.55 9.85 -1.52
N ALA A 103 0.42 11.06 -2.07
CA ALA A 103 1.34 12.17 -1.77
C ALA A 103 1.24 12.65 -0.33
N ARG A 104 0.02 12.66 0.25
CA ARG A 104 -0.21 13.16 1.61
C ARG A 104 0.08 12.13 2.69
N SER A 105 -0.15 10.86 2.42
CA SER A 105 -0.14 9.81 3.43
C SER A 105 0.84 8.66 3.13
N GLY A 106 1.48 8.63 1.95
CA GLY A 106 2.38 7.55 1.55
C GLY A 106 1.64 6.21 1.40
N CYS A 107 2.28 5.14 1.86
CA CYS A 107 1.69 3.80 1.89
C CYS A 107 1.36 3.41 3.33
N MET A 108 0.12 2.98 3.58
CA MET A 108 -0.32 2.54 4.90
C MET A 108 0.58 1.44 5.47
N LEU A 109 0.95 0.43 4.67
CA LEU A 109 1.78 -0.70 5.11
C LEU A 109 3.24 -0.31 5.35
N ILE A 110 3.83 0.53 4.48
CA ILE A 110 5.21 1.00 4.68
C ILE A 110 5.30 1.92 5.91
N ASN A 111 4.30 2.77 6.14
CA ASN A 111 4.23 3.59 7.35
C ASN A 111 4.10 2.72 8.61
N THR A 112 3.33 1.63 8.54
CA THR A 112 3.15 0.67 9.63
C THR A 112 4.45 -0.05 9.97
N ALA A 113 5.30 -0.36 8.98
CA ALA A 113 6.59 -1.02 9.20
C ALA A 113 7.53 -0.22 10.11
N GLY A 114 7.46 1.11 10.07
CA GLY A 114 8.26 2.00 10.93
C GLY A 114 7.58 2.41 12.25
N ALA A 115 6.37 1.94 12.52
CA ALA A 115 5.60 2.26 13.72
C ALA A 115 5.67 1.15 14.78
N PRO A 116 5.37 1.42 16.08
CA PRO A 116 5.41 0.41 17.13
C PRO A 116 4.56 -0.83 16.84
N ILE A 117 3.40 -0.68 16.20
CA ILE A 117 2.56 -1.82 15.79
C ILE A 117 3.27 -2.76 14.80
N GLY A 118 4.29 -2.28 14.08
CA GLY A 118 5.10 -3.08 13.17
C GLY A 118 5.95 -4.15 13.87
N GLU A 119 6.15 -4.05 15.18
CA GLU A 119 6.83 -5.07 16.00
C GLU A 119 5.93 -6.31 16.26
N ASP A 120 4.62 -6.18 16.06
CA ASP A 120 3.70 -7.30 16.13
C ASP A 120 3.96 -8.27 14.96
N SER A 121 4.14 -9.56 15.27
CA SER A 121 4.53 -10.57 14.30
C SER A 121 3.54 -10.75 13.14
N ALA A 122 2.24 -10.61 13.38
CA ALA A 122 1.23 -10.74 12.34
C ALA A 122 1.22 -9.51 11.42
N VAL A 123 1.44 -8.31 11.99
CA VAL A 123 1.59 -7.08 11.20
C VAL A 123 2.87 -7.11 10.37
N ALA A 124 3.99 -7.51 10.97
CA ALA A 124 5.26 -7.69 10.27
C ALA A 124 5.12 -8.67 9.10
N ALA A 125 4.40 -9.79 9.31
CA ALA A 125 4.11 -10.76 8.24
C ALA A 125 3.28 -10.15 7.11
N SER A 126 2.26 -9.34 7.41
CA SER A 126 1.44 -8.65 6.40
C SER A 126 2.26 -7.64 5.58
N VAL A 127 3.15 -6.88 6.24
CA VAL A 127 4.05 -5.94 5.57
C VAL A 127 5.03 -6.68 4.66
N SER A 128 5.60 -7.80 5.14
CA SER A 128 6.51 -8.63 4.38
C SER A 128 5.83 -9.23 3.14
N ALA A 129 4.63 -9.78 3.32
CA ALA A 129 3.83 -10.34 2.23
C ALA A 129 3.51 -9.29 1.15
N TYR A 130 3.13 -8.08 1.55
CA TYR A 130 2.94 -6.97 0.61
C TYR A 130 4.21 -6.64 -0.18
N ARG A 131 5.37 -6.55 0.50
CA ARG A 131 6.65 -6.29 -0.19
C ARG A 131 6.96 -7.38 -1.22
N ASP A 132 6.71 -8.62 -0.88
CA ASP A 132 6.97 -9.76 -1.78
C ASP A 132 5.98 -9.78 -2.96
N GLU A 133 4.72 -9.41 -2.74
CA GLU A 133 3.71 -9.21 -3.80
C GLU A 133 4.14 -8.10 -4.76
N LEU A 134 4.56 -6.95 -4.25
CA LEU A 134 5.08 -5.83 -5.04
C LEU A 134 6.31 -6.24 -5.86
N ARG A 135 7.28 -6.92 -5.23
CA ARG A 135 8.48 -7.42 -5.89
C ARG A 135 8.16 -8.39 -7.04
N ALA A 136 7.27 -9.34 -6.77
CA ALA A 136 6.86 -10.31 -7.77
C ALA A 136 6.16 -9.66 -8.96
N ALA A 137 5.29 -8.68 -8.71
CA ALA A 137 4.61 -7.92 -9.75
C ALA A 137 5.62 -7.12 -10.60
N LEU A 138 6.53 -6.38 -9.97
CA LEU A 138 7.60 -5.65 -10.67
C LEU A 138 8.47 -6.60 -11.51
N LYS A 139 8.88 -7.75 -10.96
CA LYS A 139 9.65 -8.75 -11.71
C LYS A 139 8.91 -9.22 -12.97
N ARG A 140 7.62 -9.49 -12.89
CA ARG A 140 6.80 -9.89 -14.05
C ARG A 140 6.79 -8.79 -15.12
N GLY A 141 6.57 -7.53 -14.73
CA GLY A 141 6.59 -6.40 -15.64
C GLY A 141 7.98 -6.18 -16.28
N ILE A 142 9.05 -6.28 -15.50
CA ILE A 142 10.44 -6.20 -15.98
C ILE A 142 10.74 -7.31 -16.97
N THR A 143 10.38 -8.56 -16.67
CA THR A 143 10.58 -9.70 -17.58
C THR A 143 9.81 -9.54 -18.88
N ALA A 144 8.59 -9.01 -18.83
CA ALA A 144 7.81 -8.71 -20.03
C ALA A 144 8.43 -7.58 -20.88
N ARG A 145 9.01 -6.57 -20.24
CA ARG A 145 9.66 -5.42 -20.89
C ARG A 145 11.02 -5.78 -21.50
N LEU A 146 11.80 -6.58 -20.79
CA LEU A 146 13.20 -6.90 -21.06
C LEU A 146 13.40 -8.44 -21.16
N PRO A 147 12.82 -9.07 -22.19
CA PRO A 147 12.85 -10.52 -22.32
C PRO A 147 14.24 -11.10 -22.60
N HIS A 148 15.22 -10.24 -22.91
CA HIS A 148 16.62 -10.62 -23.15
C HIS A 148 17.43 -10.76 -21.85
N LEU A 149 16.94 -10.26 -20.69
CA LEU A 149 17.66 -10.39 -19.43
C LEU A 149 17.68 -11.83 -18.94
N ASP A 150 18.84 -12.24 -18.43
CA ASP A 150 18.89 -13.50 -17.67
C ASP A 150 18.06 -13.41 -16.37
N PRO A 151 17.57 -14.54 -15.85
CA PRO A 151 16.70 -14.52 -14.66
C PRO A 151 17.33 -13.85 -13.45
N GLY A 152 18.66 -13.98 -13.24
CA GLY A 152 19.36 -13.36 -12.12
C GLY A 152 19.48 -11.84 -12.28
N ALA A 153 19.67 -11.34 -13.50
CA ALA A 153 19.65 -9.90 -13.78
C ALA A 153 18.25 -9.33 -13.56
N ALA A 154 17.21 -10.02 -14.04
CA ALA A 154 15.82 -9.61 -13.81
C ALA A 154 15.47 -9.59 -12.31
N ASP A 155 15.95 -10.56 -11.51
CA ASP A 155 15.76 -10.58 -10.05
C ASP A 155 16.42 -9.37 -9.37
N ARG A 156 17.69 -9.09 -9.69
CA ARG A 156 18.40 -7.93 -9.13
C ARG A 156 17.74 -6.60 -9.49
N LEU A 157 17.29 -6.47 -10.73
CA LEU A 157 16.60 -5.26 -11.18
C LEU A 157 15.25 -5.09 -10.46
N ALA A 158 14.50 -6.18 -10.26
CA ALA A 158 13.27 -6.17 -9.50
C ALA A 158 13.51 -5.79 -8.02
N ASP A 159 14.58 -6.29 -7.40
CA ASP A 159 14.97 -5.91 -6.04
C ASP A 159 15.31 -4.41 -5.95
N ALA A 160 16.09 -3.90 -6.90
CA ALA A 160 16.46 -2.50 -6.95
C ALA A 160 15.23 -1.60 -7.13
N CYS A 161 14.35 -1.91 -8.10
CA CYS A 161 13.12 -1.16 -8.33
C CYS A 161 12.17 -1.23 -7.11
N THR A 162 12.05 -2.39 -6.47
CA THR A 162 11.25 -2.54 -5.24
C THR A 162 11.79 -1.63 -4.13
N GLY A 163 13.11 -1.59 -3.95
CA GLY A 163 13.75 -0.68 -2.99
C GLY A 163 13.43 0.79 -3.26
N GLN A 164 13.50 1.21 -4.53
CA GLN A 164 13.15 2.59 -4.92
C GLN A 164 11.67 2.91 -4.68
N VAL A 165 10.76 1.99 -5.00
CA VAL A 165 9.32 2.18 -4.73
C VAL A 165 9.05 2.26 -3.22
N VAL A 166 9.66 1.40 -2.40
CA VAL A 166 9.54 1.45 -0.95
C VAL A 166 10.07 2.78 -0.39
N ALA A 167 11.24 3.24 -0.87
CA ALA A 167 11.80 4.53 -0.49
C ALA A 167 10.86 5.69 -0.87
N ALA A 168 10.31 5.69 -2.08
CA ALA A 168 9.35 6.68 -2.53
C ALA A 168 8.10 6.72 -1.64
N LEU A 169 7.53 5.57 -1.32
CA LEU A 169 6.35 5.44 -0.45
C LEU A 169 6.60 5.93 0.97
N ALA A 170 7.80 5.70 1.51
CA ALA A 170 8.20 6.17 2.84
C ALA A 170 8.40 7.69 2.88
N LEU A 171 8.93 8.27 1.80
CA LEU A 171 9.27 9.70 1.72
C LEU A 171 8.08 10.58 1.29
N ALA A 172 7.06 10.03 0.64
CA ALA A 172 6.00 10.78 -0.03
C ALA A 172 5.36 11.88 0.85
N ARG A 173 5.11 11.58 2.13
CA ARG A 173 4.49 12.52 3.08
C ARG A 173 5.48 13.52 3.70
N ILE A 174 6.80 13.33 3.51
CA ILE A 174 7.85 14.15 4.12
C ILE A 174 8.51 15.02 3.05
N ASP A 175 8.93 14.40 1.94
CA ASP A 175 9.62 15.02 0.82
C ASP A 175 9.17 14.40 -0.51
N ARG A 176 8.18 15.04 -1.12
CA ARG A 176 7.63 14.59 -2.41
C ARG A 176 8.64 14.64 -3.54
N SER A 177 9.59 15.58 -3.49
CA SER A 177 10.65 15.68 -4.50
C SER A 177 11.53 14.43 -4.47
N SER A 178 11.97 14.02 -3.27
CA SER A 178 12.74 12.79 -3.09
C SER A 178 11.94 11.53 -3.42
N ALA A 179 10.63 11.51 -3.12
CA ALA A 179 9.76 10.41 -3.50
C ALA A 179 9.67 10.27 -5.03
N THR A 180 9.46 11.37 -5.75
CA THR A 180 9.43 11.40 -7.21
C THR A 180 10.78 10.97 -7.80
N ALA A 181 11.90 11.48 -7.27
CA ALA A 181 13.25 11.14 -7.72
C ALA A 181 13.58 9.64 -7.53
N ALA A 182 13.08 9.01 -6.47
CA ALA A 182 13.26 7.57 -6.27
C ALA A 182 12.54 6.77 -7.36
N VAL A 183 11.31 7.17 -7.75
CA VAL A 183 10.60 6.53 -8.86
C VAL A 183 11.31 6.77 -10.20
N ASP A 184 11.80 7.99 -10.45
CA ASP A 184 12.59 8.31 -11.65
C ASP A 184 13.86 7.46 -11.73
N THR A 185 14.49 7.17 -10.58
CA THR A 185 15.63 6.24 -10.51
C THR A 185 15.22 4.82 -10.92
N ALA A 186 14.08 4.32 -10.47
CA ALA A 186 13.59 3.01 -10.90
C ALA A 186 13.33 2.96 -12.43
N LEU A 187 12.73 4.00 -12.99
CA LEU A 187 12.52 4.13 -14.44
C LEU A 187 13.85 4.14 -15.20
N ALA A 188 14.84 4.89 -14.72
CA ALA A 188 16.17 4.96 -15.33
C ALA A 188 16.91 3.61 -15.28
N LEU A 189 16.80 2.87 -14.18
CA LEU A 189 17.38 1.51 -14.05
C LEU A 189 16.80 0.56 -15.10
N ILE A 190 15.49 0.61 -15.34
CA ILE A 190 14.84 -0.24 -16.36
C ILE A 190 15.26 0.19 -17.78
N ALA A 191 15.43 1.50 -18.01
CA ALA A 191 15.83 2.02 -19.32
C ALA A 191 17.30 1.72 -19.68
N ALA A 192 18.15 1.51 -18.67
CA ALA A 192 19.57 1.22 -18.84
C ALA A 192 19.90 -0.27 -18.92
N ALA A 193 18.93 -1.15 -18.67
CA ALA A 193 19.10 -2.60 -18.66
C ALA A 193 18.80 -3.22 -20.03
#